data_9b354149bc95661189c9129d97fbbd51
#
_entry.id   9b354149bc95661189c9129d97fbbd51
#
_cell.length_a   1.000
_cell.length_b   1.000
_cell.length_c   1.000
_cell.angle_alpha   90.00
_cell.angle_beta   90.00
_cell.angle_gamma   90.00
#
_symmetry.space_group_name_H-M   'P 1'
#
loop_
_entity.id
_entity.type
_entity.pdbx_description
1 polymer ?
#
loop_
_entity_poly.entity_id
_entity_poly.type
_entity_poly.pdbx_seq_one_letter_code
_entity_poly.pdbx_strand_id
1 'polypeptide(L)'
;MNKLSLTIGCVLLGAGLCLAAPAKSAAAPAKGTWRLNNWTPGDAAHLTLGYRDATTKVEWGTDQPLEDLHGLTSEQRHSAHASVSFTMNRDAGTFAFEGSLTLGLGRGSFRFVPDSTYATKLGVLGYESIGDDELLGMALRDVSLAFASEVKLSGLKDVTVSDLLRLKDHGIDGAFVRALKSAGVPVTSADDIIKLHDHGVRPEYVARIRSAGYADLTVDQIIKLHAHGVD
;
A
#
# COMPACT_ATOMS: atom_id res chain seq x y z
N MET A 1 42.27 -44.49 60.79
CA MET A 1 40.89 -44.89 60.40
C MET A 1 40.17 -43.63 60.06
N ASN A 2 40.26 -43.19 58.78
CA ASN A 2 39.61 -42.00 58.28
C ASN A 2 38.50 -42.39 57.33
N LYS A 3 37.26 -42.02 57.65
CA LYS A 3 36.10 -42.20 56.81
C LYS A 3 35.99 -41.00 55.83
N LEU A 4 36.14 -41.25 54.58
CA LEU A 4 35.87 -40.30 53.51
C LEU A 4 34.36 -40.26 53.24
N SER A 5 33.71 -39.11 53.44
CA SER A 5 32.34 -38.87 53.08
C SER A 5 32.33 -38.26 51.70
N LEU A 6 31.70 -38.96 50.76
CA LEU A 6 31.48 -38.53 49.36
C LEU A 6 30.14 -37.80 49.27
N THR A 7 30.19 -36.51 49.07
CA THR A 7 28.99 -35.69 48.86
C THR A 7 28.68 -35.64 47.35
N ILE A 8 27.57 -36.26 46.92
CA ILE A 8 27.07 -36.20 45.57
C ILE A 8 26.29 -34.90 45.41
N GLY A 9 26.84 -33.98 44.62
CA GLY A 9 26.14 -32.76 44.22
C GLY A 9 25.13 -33.04 43.08
N CYS A 10 23.87 -32.85 43.39
CA CYS A 10 22.79 -32.94 42.42
C CYS A 10 22.77 -31.64 41.57
N VAL A 11 23.18 -31.71 40.29
CA VAL A 11 23.03 -30.62 39.32
C VAL A 11 21.62 -30.68 38.76
N LEU A 12 20.75 -29.76 39.18
CA LEU A 12 19.45 -29.52 38.61
C LEU A 12 19.63 -28.77 37.28
N LEU A 13 19.50 -29.49 36.14
CA LEU A 13 19.32 -28.91 34.85
C LEU A 13 17.91 -28.27 34.77
N GLY A 14 17.86 -26.96 34.90
CA GLY A 14 16.64 -26.18 34.63
C GLY A 14 16.30 -26.22 33.13
N ALA A 15 15.34 -27.04 32.76
CA ALA A 15 14.74 -26.96 31.44
C ALA A 15 13.95 -25.64 31.32
N GLY A 16 14.56 -24.65 30.70
CA GLY A 16 13.88 -23.42 30.33
C GLY A 16 12.76 -23.74 29.32
N LEU A 17 11.51 -23.71 29.78
CA LEU A 17 10.34 -23.80 28.95
C LEU A 17 10.27 -22.48 28.15
N CYS A 18 10.76 -22.49 26.92
CA CYS A 18 10.51 -21.41 25.97
C CYS A 18 9.00 -21.41 25.64
N LEU A 19 8.23 -20.58 26.37
CA LEU A 19 6.86 -20.28 25.96
C LEU A 19 6.95 -19.55 24.60
N ALA A 20 6.73 -20.28 23.51
CA ALA A 20 6.46 -19.69 22.22
C ALA A 20 5.22 -18.79 22.40
N ALA A 21 5.36 -17.50 22.10
CA ALA A 21 4.23 -16.59 22.03
C ALA A 21 3.18 -17.20 21.08
N PRO A 22 1.88 -17.13 21.40
CA PRO A 22 0.87 -17.65 20.51
C PRO A 22 1.01 -16.95 19.16
N ALA A 23 1.21 -17.73 18.10
CA ALA A 23 1.17 -17.23 16.75
C ALA A 23 -0.17 -16.48 16.58
N LYS A 24 -0.10 -15.18 16.23
CA LYS A 24 -1.27 -14.37 15.96
C LYS A 24 -2.13 -15.16 14.95
N SER A 25 -3.32 -15.55 15.35
CA SER A 25 -4.25 -16.31 14.50
C SER A 25 -4.34 -15.58 13.16
N ALA A 26 -4.03 -16.27 12.06
CA ALA A 26 -4.24 -15.67 10.75
C ALA A 26 -5.72 -15.25 10.66
N ALA A 27 -5.98 -13.95 10.56
CA ALA A 27 -7.33 -13.46 10.42
C ALA A 27 -7.98 -14.06 9.18
N ALA A 28 -9.30 -14.21 9.20
CA ALA A 28 -10.02 -14.73 8.05
C ALA A 28 -9.83 -13.78 6.86
N PRO A 29 -9.51 -14.30 5.66
CA PRO A 29 -9.27 -13.45 4.50
C PRO A 29 -10.48 -12.56 4.22
N ALA A 30 -10.24 -11.28 3.96
CA ALA A 30 -11.31 -10.36 3.60
C ALA A 30 -12.02 -10.85 2.34
N LYS A 31 -13.36 -10.77 2.34
CA LYS A 31 -14.21 -11.27 1.25
C LYS A 31 -15.19 -10.20 0.82
N GLY A 32 -15.56 -10.24 -0.44
CA GLY A 32 -16.52 -9.30 -0.99
C GLY A 32 -16.99 -9.68 -2.38
N THR A 33 -17.56 -8.69 -3.05
CA THR A 33 -18.04 -8.80 -4.43
C THR A 33 -17.20 -7.92 -5.35
N TRP A 34 -17.10 -8.31 -6.61
CA TRP A 34 -16.45 -7.48 -7.62
C TRP A 34 -17.38 -7.23 -8.81
N ARG A 35 -17.13 -6.10 -9.47
CA ARG A 35 -17.71 -5.74 -10.78
C ARG A 35 -16.59 -5.25 -11.70
N LEU A 36 -16.70 -5.59 -12.97
CA LEU A 36 -15.77 -5.17 -14.02
C LEU A 36 -16.58 -4.65 -15.19
N ASN A 37 -16.29 -3.43 -15.64
CA ASN A 37 -16.98 -2.76 -16.73
C ASN A 37 -16.08 -1.70 -17.41
N ASN A 38 -16.66 -0.93 -18.33
CA ASN A 38 -16.02 0.25 -18.93
C ASN A 38 -14.62 -0.02 -19.49
N TRP A 39 -14.50 -1.08 -20.31
CA TRP A 39 -13.25 -1.41 -20.96
C TRP A 39 -12.78 -0.27 -21.87
N THR A 40 -11.53 0.12 -21.73
CA THR A 40 -10.88 1.13 -22.58
C THR A 40 -10.29 0.48 -23.84
N PRO A 41 -9.95 1.26 -24.88
CA PRO A 41 -9.24 0.75 -26.06
C PRO A 41 -7.87 0.13 -25.74
N GLY A 42 -7.26 0.47 -24.60
CA GLY A 42 -5.99 -0.08 -24.11
C GLY A 42 -6.13 -1.31 -23.21
N ASP A 43 -7.26 -2.03 -23.29
CA ASP A 43 -7.55 -3.22 -22.49
C ASP A 43 -7.47 -3.01 -20.95
N ALA A 44 -7.77 -1.80 -20.48
CA ALA A 44 -8.03 -1.54 -19.07
C ALA A 44 -9.54 -1.54 -18.80
N ALA A 45 -9.95 -2.00 -17.62
CA ALA A 45 -11.34 -1.99 -17.20
C ALA A 45 -11.51 -1.38 -15.82
N HIS A 46 -12.66 -0.78 -15.57
CA HIS A 46 -13.01 -0.32 -14.24
C HIS A 46 -13.39 -1.49 -13.35
N LEU A 47 -12.53 -1.80 -12.38
CA LEU A 47 -12.75 -2.82 -11.34
C LEU A 47 -13.32 -2.15 -10.11
N THR A 48 -14.52 -2.57 -9.69
CA THR A 48 -15.13 -2.14 -8.43
C THR A 48 -15.15 -3.30 -7.46
N LEU A 49 -14.64 -3.09 -6.25
CA LEU A 49 -14.66 -4.05 -5.14
C LEU A 49 -15.60 -3.55 -4.06
N GLY A 50 -16.60 -4.36 -3.71
CA GLY A 50 -17.51 -4.11 -2.60
C GLY A 50 -17.22 -5.09 -1.46
N TYR A 51 -16.86 -4.58 -0.29
CA TYR A 51 -16.59 -5.41 0.89
C TYR A 51 -17.20 -4.77 2.15
N ARG A 52 -17.15 -5.51 3.24
CA ARG A 52 -17.56 -5.01 4.55
C ARG A 52 -16.35 -5.04 5.47
N ASP A 53 -16.00 -3.87 6.00
CA ASP A 53 -15.15 -3.80 7.18
C ASP A 53 -15.97 -4.09 8.46
N ALA A 54 -15.40 -3.88 9.62
CA ALA A 54 -16.06 -4.21 10.89
C ALA A 54 -17.45 -3.54 11.07
N THR A 55 -17.69 -2.40 10.44
CA THR A 55 -18.87 -1.55 10.70
C THR A 55 -19.60 -1.07 9.45
N THR A 56 -18.90 -0.94 8.31
CA THR A 56 -19.39 -0.22 7.13
C THR A 56 -19.26 -1.06 5.87
N LYS A 57 -20.20 -0.89 4.94
CA LYS A 57 -20.04 -1.38 3.58
C LYS A 57 -19.16 -0.38 2.82
N VAL A 58 -18.04 -0.87 2.26
CA VAL A 58 -17.10 -0.09 1.50
C VAL A 58 -17.19 -0.49 0.03
N GLU A 59 -17.18 0.49 -0.86
CA GLU A 59 -16.96 0.30 -2.30
C GLU A 59 -15.70 1.05 -2.69
N TRP A 60 -14.80 0.36 -3.38
CA TRP A 60 -13.56 0.91 -3.91
C TRP A 60 -13.47 0.57 -5.39
N GLY A 61 -13.08 1.53 -6.23
CA GLY A 61 -13.00 1.33 -7.67
C GLY A 61 -11.76 1.97 -8.27
N THR A 62 -11.16 1.29 -9.25
CA THR A 62 -10.02 1.78 -10.01
C THR A 62 -9.97 1.11 -11.38
N ASP A 63 -9.30 1.78 -12.32
CA ASP A 63 -9.03 1.19 -13.63
C ASP A 63 -7.83 0.24 -13.52
N GLN A 64 -8.00 -0.97 -14.03
CA GLN A 64 -6.99 -2.02 -14.02
C GLN A 64 -6.70 -2.47 -15.45
N PRO A 65 -5.40 -2.49 -15.87
CA PRO A 65 -5.01 -3.13 -17.12
C PRO A 65 -5.30 -4.64 -17.07
N LEU A 66 -5.66 -5.22 -18.21
CA LEU A 66 -5.95 -6.65 -18.31
C LEU A 66 -4.74 -7.51 -17.89
N GLU A 67 -3.53 -7.04 -18.13
CA GLU A 67 -2.28 -7.71 -17.77
C GLU A 67 -2.11 -7.92 -16.26
N ASP A 68 -2.72 -7.03 -15.44
CA ASP A 68 -2.71 -7.15 -13.96
C ASP A 68 -3.76 -8.16 -13.47
N LEU A 69 -4.72 -8.57 -14.32
CA LEU A 69 -5.79 -9.51 -14.02
C LEU A 69 -5.41 -10.91 -14.50
N HIS A 70 -4.44 -11.54 -13.81
CA HIS A 70 -3.83 -12.80 -14.21
C HIS A 70 -4.84 -13.95 -14.29
N GLY A 71 -5.00 -14.54 -15.46
CA GLY A 71 -5.96 -15.60 -15.74
C GLY A 71 -7.24 -15.11 -16.42
N LEU A 72 -7.42 -13.80 -16.58
CA LEU A 72 -8.48 -13.25 -17.41
C LEU A 72 -7.95 -13.03 -18.84
N THR A 73 -8.70 -13.50 -19.85
CA THR A 73 -8.27 -13.39 -21.25
C THR A 73 -9.15 -12.45 -22.07
N SER A 74 -8.58 -11.95 -23.17
CA SER A 74 -9.33 -11.11 -24.12
C SER A 74 -10.50 -11.87 -24.76
N GLU A 75 -10.37 -13.20 -25.01
CA GLU A 75 -11.46 -14.02 -25.52
C GLU A 75 -12.63 -14.11 -24.55
N GLN A 76 -12.33 -14.28 -23.25
CA GLN A 76 -13.37 -14.31 -22.20
C GLN A 76 -14.11 -12.97 -22.13
N ARG A 77 -13.38 -11.85 -22.27
CA ARG A 77 -13.97 -10.50 -22.31
C ARG A 77 -15.01 -10.35 -23.44
N HIS A 78 -14.73 -10.90 -24.63
CA HIS A 78 -15.59 -10.77 -25.80
C HIS A 78 -16.67 -11.87 -25.91
N SER A 79 -16.66 -12.85 -25.02
CA SER A 79 -17.64 -13.93 -24.97
C SER A 79 -19.04 -13.43 -24.62
N ALA A 80 -20.06 -14.04 -25.21
CA ALA A 80 -21.45 -13.82 -24.79
C ALA A 80 -21.66 -14.21 -23.32
N HIS A 81 -20.94 -15.23 -22.85
CA HIS A 81 -20.89 -15.65 -21.45
C HIS A 81 -19.62 -16.47 -21.21
N ALA A 82 -18.89 -16.14 -20.13
CA ALA A 82 -17.72 -16.92 -19.68
C ALA A 82 -17.69 -17.01 -18.15
N SER A 83 -17.45 -18.19 -17.62
CA SER A 83 -17.04 -18.35 -16.22
C SER A 83 -15.57 -17.94 -16.11
N VAL A 84 -15.21 -17.17 -15.08
CA VAL A 84 -13.87 -16.62 -14.90
C VAL A 84 -13.35 -16.89 -13.50
N SER A 85 -12.04 -17.19 -13.43
CA SER A 85 -11.26 -17.22 -12.21
C SER A 85 -9.92 -16.56 -12.53
N PHE A 86 -9.57 -15.49 -11.80
CA PHE A 86 -8.36 -14.72 -12.04
C PHE A 86 -7.82 -14.14 -10.73
N THR A 87 -6.59 -13.63 -10.75
CA THR A 87 -5.95 -13.02 -9.59
C THR A 87 -5.40 -11.65 -9.93
N MET A 88 -5.29 -10.80 -8.92
CA MET A 88 -4.56 -9.55 -8.96
C MET A 88 -3.55 -9.56 -7.81
N ASN A 89 -2.27 -9.47 -8.16
CA ASN A 89 -1.18 -9.51 -7.19
C ASN A 89 -0.74 -8.10 -6.83
N ARG A 90 -0.55 -7.87 -5.53
CA ARG A 90 0.01 -6.64 -4.96
C ARG A 90 1.05 -7.02 -3.91
N ASP A 91 1.97 -6.12 -3.60
CA ASP A 91 2.98 -6.36 -2.55
C ASP A 91 2.34 -6.73 -1.21
N ALA A 92 1.21 -6.09 -0.88
CA ALA A 92 0.49 -6.31 0.37
C ALA A 92 -0.35 -7.60 0.41
N GLY A 93 -0.52 -8.29 -0.73
CA GLY A 93 -1.27 -9.55 -0.82
C GLY A 93 -1.90 -9.79 -2.18
N THR A 94 -2.68 -10.85 -2.27
CA THR A 94 -3.30 -11.31 -3.51
C THR A 94 -4.82 -11.29 -3.41
N PHE A 95 -5.47 -10.69 -4.41
CA PHE A 95 -6.90 -10.84 -4.64
C PHE A 95 -7.15 -12.03 -5.56
N ALA A 96 -8.01 -12.94 -5.15
CA ALA A 96 -8.51 -14.05 -5.97
C ALA A 96 -9.99 -13.80 -6.28
N PHE A 97 -10.33 -13.83 -7.55
CA PHE A 97 -11.65 -13.51 -8.08
C PHE A 97 -12.29 -14.73 -8.73
N GLU A 98 -13.58 -14.93 -8.47
CA GLU A 98 -14.40 -15.95 -9.11
C GLU A 98 -15.74 -15.35 -9.54
N GLY A 99 -16.24 -15.72 -10.71
CA GLY A 99 -17.50 -15.18 -11.20
C GLY A 99 -17.75 -15.43 -12.68
N SER A 100 -18.38 -14.47 -13.33
CA SER A 100 -18.72 -14.56 -14.76
C SER A 100 -18.56 -13.22 -15.46
N LEU A 101 -18.26 -13.29 -16.76
CA LEU A 101 -18.33 -12.19 -17.72
C LEU A 101 -19.50 -12.44 -18.69
N THR A 102 -20.19 -11.37 -19.05
CA THR A 102 -21.23 -11.39 -20.08
C THR A 102 -21.02 -10.14 -20.94
N LEU A 103 -20.58 -10.33 -22.17
CA LEU A 103 -20.28 -9.21 -23.11
C LEU A 103 -19.41 -8.13 -22.46
N GLY A 104 -18.34 -8.52 -21.78
CA GLY A 104 -17.40 -7.62 -21.11
C GLY A 104 -17.84 -7.11 -19.74
N LEU A 105 -19.08 -7.35 -19.31
CA LEU A 105 -19.54 -7.00 -17.96
C LEU A 105 -19.28 -8.13 -16.99
N GLY A 106 -18.42 -7.89 -16.01
CA GLY A 106 -18.01 -8.89 -15.02
C GLY A 106 -18.65 -8.67 -13.66
N ARG A 107 -18.92 -9.79 -12.98
CA ARG A 107 -19.35 -9.80 -11.57
C ARG A 107 -19.04 -11.11 -10.88
N GLY A 108 -18.83 -11.05 -9.58
CA GLY A 108 -18.59 -12.24 -8.80
C GLY A 108 -18.20 -11.94 -7.36
N SER A 109 -17.48 -12.89 -6.75
CA SER A 109 -16.92 -12.75 -5.41
C SER A 109 -15.40 -12.68 -5.46
N PHE A 110 -14.80 -12.01 -4.48
CA PHE A 110 -13.35 -12.03 -4.28
C PHE A 110 -12.99 -12.43 -2.87
N ARG A 111 -11.75 -12.89 -2.74
CA ARG A 111 -11.07 -13.11 -1.47
C ARG A 111 -9.69 -12.43 -1.54
N PHE A 112 -9.35 -11.70 -0.51
CA PHE A 112 -8.01 -11.12 -0.34
C PHE A 112 -7.22 -11.97 0.66
N VAL A 113 -5.99 -12.33 0.29
CA VAL A 113 -5.03 -13.04 1.14
C VAL A 113 -3.84 -12.11 1.38
N PRO A 114 -3.69 -11.58 2.61
CA PRO A 114 -2.59 -10.68 2.93
C PRO A 114 -1.24 -11.39 2.88
N ASP A 115 -0.17 -10.65 2.53
CA ASP A 115 1.22 -11.11 2.59
C ASP A 115 1.87 -10.68 3.90
N SER A 116 2.08 -11.63 4.81
CA SER A 116 2.76 -11.39 6.08
C SER A 116 4.25 -10.99 5.92
N THR A 117 4.88 -11.38 4.80
CA THR A 117 6.26 -11.00 4.48
C THR A 117 6.35 -9.50 4.19
N TYR A 118 5.37 -8.96 3.47
CA TYR A 118 5.27 -7.52 3.21
C TYR A 118 5.09 -6.73 4.52
N ALA A 119 4.18 -7.17 5.41
CA ALA A 119 3.99 -6.55 6.72
C ALA A 119 5.30 -6.54 7.54
N THR A 120 6.06 -7.64 7.51
CA THR A 120 7.36 -7.73 8.18
C THR A 120 8.37 -6.72 7.61
N LYS A 121 8.43 -6.59 6.28
CA LYS A 121 9.33 -5.63 5.60
C LYS A 121 8.96 -4.18 5.93
N LEU A 122 7.68 -3.85 6.00
CA LEU A 122 7.21 -2.53 6.44
C LEU A 122 7.61 -2.25 7.89
N GLY A 123 7.51 -3.26 8.78
CA GLY A 123 8.00 -3.15 10.15
C GLY A 123 9.50 -2.81 10.22
N VAL A 124 10.32 -3.40 9.35
CA VAL A 124 11.76 -3.06 9.23
C VAL A 124 11.97 -1.62 8.78
N LEU A 125 11.08 -1.06 7.94
CA LEU A 125 11.10 0.34 7.55
C LEU A 125 10.59 1.29 8.65
N GLY A 126 10.11 0.74 9.79
CA GLY A 126 9.61 1.50 10.94
C GLY A 126 8.15 1.92 10.80
N TYR A 127 7.35 1.20 10.01
CA TYR A 127 5.89 1.31 10.05
C TYR A 127 5.32 0.35 11.07
N GLU A 128 4.48 0.84 11.95
CA GLU A 128 3.92 0.08 13.06
C GLU A 128 2.42 -0.19 12.86
N SER A 129 1.86 -1.10 13.68
CA SER A 129 0.43 -1.37 13.75
C SER A 129 -0.20 -1.84 12.43
N ILE A 130 0.50 -2.72 11.70
CA ILE A 130 0.03 -3.24 10.42
C ILE A 130 -0.81 -4.49 10.68
N GLY A 131 -2.11 -4.34 10.57
CA GLY A 131 -3.09 -5.43 10.61
C GLY A 131 -3.60 -5.79 9.22
N ASP A 132 -4.55 -6.73 9.16
CA ASP A 132 -5.09 -7.22 7.88
C ASP A 132 -5.92 -6.14 7.16
N ASP A 133 -6.57 -5.24 7.90
CA ASP A 133 -7.33 -4.12 7.33
C ASP A 133 -6.40 -3.10 6.67
N GLU A 134 -5.26 -2.78 7.29
CA GLU A 134 -4.23 -1.95 6.69
C GLU A 134 -3.62 -2.61 5.46
N LEU A 135 -3.36 -3.93 5.49
CA LEU A 135 -2.85 -4.66 4.33
C LEU A 135 -3.85 -4.66 3.18
N LEU A 136 -5.14 -4.85 3.45
CA LEU A 136 -6.19 -4.71 2.44
C LEU A 136 -6.22 -3.29 1.86
N GLY A 137 -6.19 -2.27 2.71
CA GLY A 137 -6.14 -0.87 2.31
C GLY A 137 -4.96 -0.54 1.40
N MET A 138 -3.77 -1.07 1.74
CA MET A 138 -2.55 -0.94 0.94
C MET A 138 -2.64 -1.68 -0.39
N ALA A 139 -3.18 -2.90 -0.41
CA ALA A 139 -3.35 -3.68 -1.63
C ALA A 139 -4.32 -3.01 -2.60
N LEU A 140 -5.43 -2.44 -2.10
CA LEU A 140 -6.41 -1.69 -2.89
C LEU A 140 -5.77 -0.48 -3.59
N ARG A 141 -4.85 0.23 -2.93
CA ARG A 141 -4.19 1.45 -3.42
C ARG A 141 -2.85 1.19 -4.09
N ASP A 142 -2.47 -0.07 -4.22
CA ASP A 142 -1.16 -0.46 -4.75
C ASP A 142 0.01 0.26 -4.03
N VAL A 143 0.00 0.23 -2.71
CA VAL A 143 1.11 0.70 -1.89
C VAL A 143 2.22 -0.34 -1.95
N SER A 144 3.21 -0.12 -2.83
CA SER A 144 4.37 -1.03 -2.94
C SER A 144 5.38 -0.78 -1.81
N LEU A 145 6.21 -1.78 -1.54
CA LEU A 145 7.34 -1.63 -0.61
C LEU A 145 8.33 -0.55 -1.07
N ALA A 146 8.52 -0.43 -2.38
CA ALA A 146 9.35 0.61 -2.98
C ALA A 146 8.80 2.01 -2.65
N PHE A 147 7.48 2.23 -2.85
CA PHE A 147 6.83 3.49 -2.51
C PHE A 147 6.96 3.81 -1.02
N ALA A 148 6.66 2.85 -0.13
CA ALA A 148 6.80 3.04 1.32
C ALA A 148 8.24 3.40 1.71
N SER A 149 9.24 2.75 1.09
CA SER A 149 10.66 3.06 1.29
C SER A 149 11.02 4.47 0.83
N GLU A 150 10.54 4.89 -0.34
CA GLU A 150 10.79 6.23 -0.89
C GLU A 150 10.21 7.33 -0.02
N VAL A 151 8.98 7.15 0.47
CA VAL A 151 8.37 8.08 1.42
C VAL A 151 9.19 8.16 2.72
N LYS A 152 9.64 7.01 3.25
CA LYS A 152 10.50 7.00 4.45
C LYS A 152 11.83 7.71 4.22
N LEU A 153 12.46 7.48 3.06
CA LEU A 153 13.73 8.11 2.68
C LEU A 153 13.60 9.59 2.29
N SER A 154 12.40 10.12 2.12
CA SER A 154 12.18 11.54 1.81
C SER A 154 12.60 12.46 2.97
N GLY A 155 12.74 11.92 4.18
CA GLY A 155 13.10 12.68 5.37
C GLY A 155 11.90 13.19 6.16
N LEU A 156 10.69 12.77 5.77
CA LEU A 156 9.48 13.03 6.57
C LEU A 156 9.58 12.33 7.94
N LYS A 157 9.13 13.03 8.97
CA LYS A 157 9.08 12.49 10.33
C LYS A 157 7.74 11.80 10.57
N ASP A 158 7.77 10.74 11.38
CA ASP A 158 6.58 10.07 11.93
C ASP A 158 5.52 9.65 10.88
N VAL A 159 5.98 9.25 9.68
CA VAL A 159 5.09 8.79 8.61
C VAL A 159 4.42 7.49 9.02
N THR A 160 3.11 7.47 8.98
CA THR A 160 2.25 6.34 9.32
C THR A 160 1.76 5.58 8.09
N VAL A 161 1.18 4.39 8.30
CA VAL A 161 0.46 3.66 7.24
C VAL A 161 -0.68 4.52 6.66
N SER A 162 -1.41 5.24 7.51
CA SER A 162 -2.48 6.15 7.07
C SER A 162 -1.96 7.22 6.11
N ASP A 163 -0.75 7.75 6.34
CA ASP A 163 -0.15 8.73 5.44
C ASP A 163 0.19 8.12 4.08
N LEU A 164 0.69 6.88 4.03
CA LEU A 164 0.92 6.17 2.77
C LEU A 164 -0.38 6.01 1.97
N LEU A 165 -1.46 5.61 2.63
CA LEU A 165 -2.77 5.47 1.99
C LEU A 165 -3.27 6.81 1.44
N ARG A 166 -3.18 7.88 2.22
CA ARG A 166 -3.57 9.24 1.81
C ARG A 166 -2.75 9.76 0.63
N LEU A 167 -1.43 9.58 0.64
CA LEU A 167 -0.57 9.94 -0.49
C LEU A 167 -1.03 9.24 -1.78
N LYS A 168 -1.33 7.94 -1.71
CA LYS A 168 -1.84 7.18 -2.86
C LYS A 168 -3.25 7.62 -3.29
N ASP A 169 -4.13 7.97 -2.35
CA ASP A 169 -5.48 8.49 -2.67
C ASP A 169 -5.42 9.82 -3.46
N HIS A 170 -4.36 10.63 -3.24
CA HIS A 170 -4.08 11.84 -4.02
C HIS A 170 -3.25 11.57 -5.29
N GLY A 171 -3.04 10.30 -5.69
CA GLY A 171 -2.29 9.95 -6.90
C GLY A 171 -0.79 10.21 -6.83
N ILE A 172 -0.25 10.38 -5.63
CA ILE A 172 1.17 10.66 -5.42
C ILE A 172 1.98 9.36 -5.53
N ASP A 173 2.96 9.36 -6.40
CA ASP A 173 3.92 8.27 -6.56
C ASP A 173 5.28 8.60 -5.92
N GLY A 174 6.15 7.58 -5.86
CA GLY A 174 7.48 7.76 -5.29
C GLY A 174 8.40 8.65 -6.13
N ALA A 175 8.16 8.74 -7.44
CA ALA A 175 8.93 9.63 -8.31
C ALA A 175 8.68 11.10 -7.94
N PHE A 176 7.43 11.46 -7.68
CA PHE A 176 7.07 12.80 -7.21
C PHE A 176 7.72 13.12 -5.86
N VAL A 177 7.65 12.18 -4.90
CA VAL A 177 8.27 12.36 -3.56
C VAL A 177 9.79 12.57 -3.68
N ARG A 178 10.48 11.73 -4.49
CA ARG A 178 11.92 11.89 -4.74
C ARG A 178 12.25 13.22 -5.41
N ALA A 179 11.47 13.63 -6.40
CA ALA A 179 11.69 14.88 -7.13
C ALA A 179 11.51 16.11 -6.22
N LEU A 180 10.51 16.14 -5.34
CA LEU A 180 10.35 17.18 -4.34
C LEU A 180 11.56 17.29 -3.41
N LYS A 181 12.05 16.14 -2.92
CA LYS A 181 13.26 16.09 -2.10
C LYS A 181 14.47 16.66 -2.85
N SER A 182 14.67 16.23 -4.10
CA SER A 182 15.79 16.68 -4.94
C SER A 182 15.72 18.18 -5.26
N ALA A 183 14.51 18.72 -5.42
CA ALA A 183 14.28 20.16 -5.59
C ALA A 183 14.50 20.97 -4.31
N GLY A 184 14.76 20.31 -3.17
CA GLY A 184 15.00 20.94 -1.88
C GLY A 184 13.76 21.56 -1.26
N VAL A 185 12.57 21.02 -1.54
CA VAL A 185 11.32 21.49 -0.92
C VAL A 185 11.34 21.21 0.57
N PRO A 186 10.97 22.19 1.42
CA PRO A 186 11.00 22.00 2.88
C PRO A 186 9.76 21.25 3.40
N VAL A 187 9.49 20.06 2.83
CA VAL A 187 8.38 19.20 3.29
C VAL A 187 8.73 18.59 4.63
N THR A 188 7.79 18.62 5.57
CA THR A 188 7.94 18.05 6.91
C THR A 188 6.90 16.98 7.21
N SER A 189 5.83 16.89 6.41
CA SER A 189 4.71 16.00 6.60
C SER A 189 4.14 15.48 5.27
N ALA A 190 3.37 14.42 5.32
CA ALA A 190 2.60 13.94 4.16
C ALA A 190 1.62 15.01 3.65
N ASP A 191 1.05 15.83 4.56
CA ASP A 191 0.16 16.94 4.21
C ASP A 191 0.85 17.99 3.34
N ASP A 192 2.12 18.29 3.57
CA ASP A 192 2.88 19.21 2.74
C ASP A 192 3.00 18.71 1.29
N ILE A 193 3.26 17.41 1.13
CA ILE A 193 3.37 16.79 -0.19
C ILE A 193 2.00 16.81 -0.89
N ILE A 194 0.93 16.45 -0.18
CA ILE A 194 -0.44 16.46 -0.69
C ILE A 194 -0.83 17.86 -1.13
N LYS A 195 -0.61 18.88 -0.29
CA LYS A 195 -0.89 20.28 -0.63
C LYS A 195 -0.17 20.72 -1.91
N LEU A 196 1.12 20.46 -2.03
CA LEU A 196 1.88 20.81 -3.23
C LEU A 196 1.31 20.13 -4.48
N HIS A 197 1.03 18.85 -4.39
CA HIS A 197 0.46 18.06 -5.49
C HIS A 197 -0.92 18.59 -5.92
N ASP A 198 -1.84 18.78 -4.97
CA ASP A 198 -3.21 19.22 -5.24
C ASP A 198 -3.29 20.65 -5.81
N HIS A 199 -2.32 21.49 -5.47
CA HIS A 199 -2.16 22.81 -6.06
C HIS A 199 -1.37 22.81 -7.38
N GLY A 200 -1.04 21.65 -7.93
CA GLY A 200 -0.35 21.51 -9.22
C GLY A 200 1.11 21.97 -9.19
N VAL A 201 1.70 22.14 -8.01
CA VAL A 201 3.10 22.54 -7.86
C VAL A 201 4.00 21.38 -8.23
N ARG A 202 4.71 21.51 -9.34
CA ARG A 202 5.68 20.54 -9.80
C ARG A 202 7.07 20.77 -9.20
N PRO A 203 7.84 19.69 -8.96
CA PRO A 203 9.21 19.83 -8.43
C PRO A 203 10.11 20.73 -9.28
N GLU A 204 9.93 20.71 -10.61
CA GLU A 204 10.72 21.55 -11.55
C GLU A 204 10.43 23.05 -11.34
N TYR A 205 9.18 23.39 -11.01
CA TYR A 205 8.83 24.76 -10.65
C TYR A 205 9.60 25.21 -9.40
N VAL A 206 9.64 24.37 -8.36
CA VAL A 206 10.36 24.70 -7.14
C VAL A 206 11.86 24.87 -7.40
N ALA A 207 12.45 23.97 -8.18
CA ALA A 207 13.87 24.07 -8.55
C ALA A 207 14.15 25.39 -9.29
N ARG A 208 13.25 25.85 -10.17
CA ARG A 208 13.36 27.10 -10.93
C ARG A 208 13.32 28.32 -10.02
N ILE A 209 12.32 28.47 -9.16
CA ILE A 209 12.20 29.62 -8.26
C ILE A 209 13.36 29.68 -7.27
N ARG A 210 13.86 28.54 -6.79
CA ARG A 210 15.05 28.48 -5.94
C ARG A 210 16.30 28.98 -6.66
N SER A 211 16.47 28.61 -7.93
CA SER A 211 17.57 29.10 -8.78
C SER A 211 17.46 30.60 -9.05
N ALA A 212 16.24 31.14 -9.05
CA ALA A 212 15.98 32.58 -9.19
C ALA A 212 16.19 33.38 -7.87
N GLY A 213 16.62 32.69 -6.78
CA GLY A 213 16.96 33.36 -5.51
C GLY A 213 15.92 33.16 -4.40
N TYR A 214 14.82 32.49 -4.65
CA TYR A 214 13.79 32.21 -3.64
C TYR A 214 14.11 30.92 -2.87
N ALA A 215 15.18 30.92 -2.09
CA ALA A 215 15.73 29.70 -1.48
C ALA A 215 14.97 29.22 -0.22
N ASP A 216 14.45 30.16 0.58
CA ASP A 216 13.96 29.90 1.95
C ASP A 216 12.43 30.03 2.06
N LEU A 217 11.71 29.56 1.04
CA LEU A 217 10.25 29.60 1.03
C LEU A 217 9.65 28.40 1.78
N THR A 218 8.59 28.67 2.54
CA THR A 218 7.72 27.63 3.10
C THR A 218 6.84 27.00 2.00
N VAL A 219 6.25 25.83 2.29
CA VAL A 219 5.30 25.15 1.38
C VAL A 219 4.16 26.10 0.97
N ASP A 220 3.55 26.81 1.93
CA ASP A 220 2.45 27.74 1.65
C ASP A 220 2.88 28.93 0.79
N GLN A 221 4.11 29.43 0.97
CA GLN A 221 4.66 30.50 0.12
C GLN A 221 4.92 30.01 -1.30
N ILE A 222 5.45 28.79 -1.48
CA ILE A 222 5.65 28.16 -2.79
C ILE A 222 4.31 28.03 -3.53
N ILE A 223 3.28 27.52 -2.85
CA ILE A 223 1.92 27.39 -3.41
C ILE A 223 1.38 28.78 -3.81
N LYS A 224 1.55 29.78 -2.96
CA LYS A 224 1.10 31.15 -3.24
C LYS A 224 1.80 31.75 -4.46
N LEU A 225 3.11 31.61 -4.59
CA LEU A 225 3.85 32.07 -5.78
C LEU A 225 3.37 31.38 -7.04
N HIS A 226 3.19 30.05 -6.99
CA HIS A 226 2.67 29.26 -8.10
C HIS A 226 1.26 29.74 -8.52
N ALA A 227 0.37 29.96 -7.55
CA ALA A 227 -0.99 30.45 -7.80
C ALA A 227 -1.05 31.84 -8.44
N HIS A 228 -0.04 32.69 -8.21
CA HIS A 228 0.08 34.02 -8.79
C HIS A 228 0.90 34.04 -10.10
N GLY A 229 1.30 32.90 -10.62
CA GLY A 229 2.03 32.82 -11.89
C GLY A 229 3.44 33.40 -11.83
N VAL A 230 4.07 33.39 -10.68
CA VAL A 230 5.48 33.78 -10.55
C VAL A 230 6.35 32.62 -11.03
N ASP A 231 7.13 32.87 -12.08
CA ASP A 231 8.04 31.90 -12.71
C ASP A 231 9.51 32.18 -12.40
#